data_a1d6da8907d4a886a2ac92034f1813c7
#
_entry.id   a1d6da8907d4a886a2ac92034f1813c7
#
_cell.length_a   1.000
_cell.length_b   1.000
_cell.length_c   1.000
_cell.angle_alpha   90.00
_cell.angle_beta   90.00
_cell.angle_gamma   90.00
#
_symmetry.space_group_name_H-M   'P 1'
#
loop_
_entity.id
_entity.type
_entity.pdbx_description
1 polymer ?
#
loop_
_entity_poly.entity_id
_entity_poly.type
_entity_poly.pdbx_seq_one_letter_code
_entity_poly.pdbx_strand_id
1 'polypeptide(L)'
;MIVDQYQESAEARKRARIEEANTHLDFYLANMSRLTGIDFSKYDLDQKLPSLTSNGHQTVAAGFAGRTPREIVQAGRTLSDVDLVGTPDAVARKMSDIIEEVGGDGFLIADPELTRRYISEIADGLVPVLQKLGVVRKHYEHVMLRDNLLAF
;
A
#
# COMPACT_ATOMS: atom_id res chain seq x y z
N MET A 1 1.71 0.98 -3.63
CA MET A 1 1.35 1.75 -4.84
C MET A 1 2.51 1.76 -5.82
N ILE A 2 2.26 1.68 -7.12
CA ILE A 2 3.27 1.80 -8.19
C ILE A 2 2.70 2.74 -9.26
N VAL A 3 3.41 3.85 -9.48
CA VAL A 3 3.08 4.83 -10.51
C VAL A 3 4.20 4.84 -11.55
N ASP A 4 3.86 4.76 -12.82
CA ASP A 4 4.82 4.79 -13.93
C ASP A 4 4.20 5.48 -15.14
N GLN A 5 5.03 5.99 -16.06
CA GLN A 5 4.53 6.64 -17.28
C GLN A 5 3.75 5.71 -18.20
N TYR A 6 4.06 4.41 -18.14
CA TYR A 6 3.43 3.38 -18.97
C TYR A 6 2.81 2.29 -18.11
N GLN A 7 1.61 1.86 -18.46
CA GLN A 7 0.89 0.80 -17.75
C GLN A 7 1.70 -0.51 -17.72
N GLU A 8 2.28 -0.90 -18.84
CA GLU A 8 3.10 -2.11 -18.95
C GLU A 8 4.32 -2.09 -18.03
N SER A 9 4.95 -0.92 -17.88
CA SER A 9 6.08 -0.72 -16.98
C SER A 9 5.66 -0.84 -15.52
N ALA A 10 4.53 -0.25 -15.14
CA ALA A 10 3.97 -0.37 -13.80
C ALA A 10 3.66 -1.84 -13.44
N GLU A 11 3.04 -2.58 -14.36
CA GLU A 11 2.75 -4.00 -14.20
C GLU A 11 4.03 -4.86 -14.14
N ALA A 12 5.04 -4.54 -14.93
CA ALA A 12 6.34 -5.23 -14.86
C ALA A 12 7.01 -5.02 -13.49
N ARG A 13 6.96 -3.81 -12.95
CA ARG A 13 7.46 -3.49 -11.60
C ARG A 13 6.68 -4.23 -10.52
N LYS A 14 5.38 -4.38 -10.66
CA LYS A 14 4.55 -5.18 -9.74
C LYS A 14 5.01 -6.64 -9.76
N ARG A 15 5.19 -7.24 -10.94
CA ARG A 15 5.68 -8.63 -11.06
C ARG A 15 7.06 -8.80 -10.43
N ALA A 16 8.00 -7.86 -10.69
CA ALA A 16 9.33 -7.90 -10.11
C ALA A 16 9.31 -7.83 -8.58
N ARG A 17 8.43 -7.01 -7.99
CA ARG A 17 8.25 -6.96 -6.53
C ARG A 17 7.70 -8.25 -5.93
N ILE A 18 6.80 -8.92 -6.64
CA ILE A 18 6.27 -10.23 -6.21
C ILE A 18 7.37 -11.28 -6.26
N GLU A 19 8.17 -11.29 -7.31
CA GLU A 19 9.30 -12.22 -7.47
C GLU A 19 10.37 -12.00 -6.40
N GLU A 20 10.72 -10.75 -6.14
CA GLU A 20 11.63 -10.38 -5.04
C GLU A 20 11.09 -10.85 -3.68
N ALA A 21 9.80 -10.64 -3.41
CA ALA A 21 9.18 -11.10 -2.18
C ALA A 21 9.25 -12.62 -2.02
N ASN A 22 9.08 -13.38 -3.11
CA ASN A 22 9.25 -14.83 -3.11
C ASN A 22 10.71 -15.26 -2.85
N THR A 23 11.67 -14.49 -3.33
CA THR A 23 13.11 -14.77 -3.12
C THR A 23 13.53 -14.49 -1.68
N HIS A 24 12.92 -13.49 -1.03
CA HIS A 24 13.24 -13.06 0.34
C HIS A 24 12.11 -13.37 1.33
N LEU A 25 11.47 -14.50 1.17
CA LEU A 25 10.28 -14.90 1.95
C LEU A 25 10.53 -14.85 3.46
N ASP A 26 11.70 -15.31 3.91
CA ASP A 26 12.06 -15.32 5.34
C ASP A 26 12.09 -13.93 5.94
N PHE A 27 12.58 -12.94 5.21
CA PHE A 27 12.59 -11.54 5.64
C PHE A 27 11.16 -11.00 5.83
N TYR A 28 10.27 -11.26 4.88
CA TYR A 28 8.88 -10.82 4.97
C TYR A 28 8.12 -11.53 6.08
N LEU A 29 8.33 -12.83 6.26
CA LEU A 29 7.74 -13.58 7.35
C LEU A 29 8.23 -13.10 8.73
N ALA A 30 9.52 -12.79 8.86
CA ALA A 30 10.07 -12.21 10.09
C ALA A 30 9.42 -10.84 10.41
N ASN A 31 9.21 -9.99 9.39
CA ASN A 31 8.53 -8.70 9.57
C ASN A 31 7.05 -8.87 9.96
N MET A 32 6.34 -9.82 9.37
CA MET A 32 4.98 -10.17 9.77
C MET A 32 4.92 -10.66 11.22
N SER A 33 5.87 -11.53 11.61
CA SER A 33 5.99 -12.02 12.99
C SER A 33 6.19 -10.86 13.97
N ARG A 34 7.04 -9.90 13.62
CA ARG A 34 7.29 -8.71 14.43
C ARG A 34 6.03 -7.84 14.60
N LEU A 35 5.25 -7.64 13.55
CA LEU A 35 4.04 -6.80 13.57
C LEU A 35 2.90 -7.46 14.36
N THR A 36 2.74 -8.76 14.21
CA THR A 36 1.60 -9.48 14.79
C THR A 36 1.92 -10.16 16.12
N GLY A 37 3.19 -10.35 16.44
CA GLY A 37 3.59 -11.17 17.59
C GLY A 37 3.37 -12.67 17.36
N ILE A 38 3.11 -13.10 16.12
CA ILE A 38 2.90 -14.50 15.74
C ILE A 38 4.17 -15.01 15.08
N ASP A 39 4.66 -16.15 15.53
CA ASP A 39 5.84 -16.80 14.94
C ASP A 39 5.44 -17.57 13.68
N PHE A 40 5.59 -16.95 12.51
CA PHE A 40 5.25 -17.57 11.24
C PHE A 40 6.21 -18.67 10.79
N SER A 41 7.36 -18.85 11.42
CA SER A 41 8.26 -19.97 11.14
C SER A 41 7.67 -21.34 11.51
N LYS A 42 6.62 -21.34 12.31
CA LYS A 42 5.91 -22.57 12.76
C LYS A 42 4.83 -23.04 11.79
N TYR A 43 4.55 -22.28 10.74
CA TYR A 43 3.50 -22.59 9.79
C TYR A 43 4.12 -22.99 8.45
N ASP A 44 3.47 -23.97 7.79
CA ASP A 44 3.80 -24.32 6.41
C ASP A 44 3.46 -23.16 5.48
N LEU A 45 4.34 -22.85 4.54
CA LEU A 45 4.23 -21.72 3.62
C LEU A 45 3.01 -21.80 2.70
N ASP A 46 2.57 -23.01 2.42
CA ASP A 46 1.52 -23.31 1.45
C ASP A 46 0.24 -23.85 2.12
N GLN A 47 0.23 -23.91 3.44
CA GLN A 47 -0.95 -24.31 4.21
C GLN A 47 -1.73 -23.07 4.69
N LYS A 48 -3.06 -23.10 4.56
CA LYS A 48 -3.93 -22.02 5.03
C LYS A 48 -3.83 -21.84 6.54
N LEU A 49 -3.64 -20.61 6.96
CA LEU A 49 -3.58 -20.24 8.36
C LEU A 49 -4.95 -20.37 9.03
N PRO A 50 -5.00 -20.88 10.27
CA PRO A 50 -6.22 -20.86 11.08
C PRO A 50 -6.56 -19.41 11.49
N SER A 51 -7.66 -19.25 12.21
CA SER A 51 -7.92 -17.98 12.90
C SER A 51 -6.82 -17.75 13.94
N LEU A 52 -6.12 -16.63 13.81
CA LEU A 52 -4.98 -16.27 14.64
C LEU A 52 -5.40 -15.24 15.68
N THR A 53 -4.99 -15.44 16.92
CA THR A 53 -5.09 -14.45 17.99
C THR A 53 -3.69 -14.00 18.39
N SER A 54 -3.52 -12.72 18.62
CA SER A 54 -2.22 -12.19 19.01
C SER A 54 -2.37 -11.00 19.98
N ASN A 55 -1.29 -10.71 20.72
CA ASN A 55 -1.19 -9.49 21.52
C ASN A 55 -0.66 -8.29 20.72
N GLY A 56 -0.33 -8.49 19.43
CA GLY A 56 0.09 -7.46 18.50
C GLY A 56 -1.09 -6.82 17.74
N HIS A 57 -0.89 -6.50 16.47
CA HIS A 57 -1.95 -5.93 15.61
C HIS A 57 -3.02 -6.96 15.29
N GLN A 58 -4.08 -6.99 16.09
CA GLN A 58 -5.16 -7.99 15.97
C GLN A 58 -5.89 -7.91 14.62
N THR A 59 -6.13 -6.71 14.10
CA THR A 59 -6.78 -6.52 12.79
C THR A 59 -5.95 -7.12 11.65
N VAL A 60 -4.62 -6.95 11.71
CA VAL A 60 -3.69 -7.55 10.75
C VAL A 60 -3.71 -9.06 10.84
N ALA A 61 -3.63 -9.60 12.06
CA ALA A 61 -3.67 -11.06 12.30
C ALA A 61 -5.00 -11.69 11.82
N ALA A 62 -6.13 -11.00 12.04
CA ALA A 62 -7.44 -11.45 11.56
C ALA A 62 -7.52 -11.52 10.04
N GLY A 63 -6.90 -10.59 9.33
CA GLY A 63 -6.83 -10.57 7.86
C GLY A 63 -6.01 -11.71 7.24
N PHE A 64 -5.28 -12.48 8.05
CA PHE A 64 -4.47 -13.62 7.58
C PHE A 64 -5.22 -14.95 7.59
N ALA A 65 -6.35 -15.03 8.29
CA ALA A 65 -7.13 -16.25 8.40
C ALA A 65 -7.58 -16.76 7.02
N GLY A 66 -7.38 -18.06 6.78
CA GLY A 66 -7.77 -18.72 5.52
C GLY A 66 -6.82 -18.48 4.34
N ARG A 67 -5.76 -17.69 4.51
CA ARG A 67 -4.70 -17.44 3.52
C ARG A 67 -3.45 -18.24 3.88
N THR A 68 -2.60 -18.54 2.89
CA THR A 68 -1.29 -19.13 3.15
C THR A 68 -0.25 -18.04 3.47
N PRO A 69 0.81 -18.33 4.24
CA PRO A 69 1.91 -17.38 4.46
C PRO A 69 2.49 -16.85 3.15
N ARG A 70 2.62 -17.69 2.13
CA ARG A 70 3.07 -17.30 0.79
C ARG A 70 2.13 -16.29 0.13
N GLU A 71 0.83 -16.55 0.12
CA GLU A 71 -0.18 -15.63 -0.42
C GLU A 71 -0.16 -14.27 0.29
N ILE A 72 0.06 -14.25 1.60
CA ILE A 72 0.13 -13.02 2.38
C ILE A 72 1.37 -12.21 1.97
N VAL A 73 2.53 -12.86 1.84
CA VAL A 73 3.77 -12.20 1.40
C VAL A 73 3.64 -11.68 -0.04
N GLN A 74 3.05 -12.47 -0.95
CA GLN A 74 2.85 -12.09 -2.35
C GLN A 74 1.81 -10.99 -2.54
N ALA A 75 0.72 -11.02 -1.78
CA ALA A 75 -0.29 -9.96 -1.80
C ALA A 75 0.25 -8.64 -1.25
N GLY A 76 1.31 -8.72 -0.53
CA GLY A 76 1.84 -7.53 -0.24
C GLY A 76 2.54 -7.16 0.97
N ARG A 77 3.47 -6.50 0.67
CA ARG A 77 3.90 -5.26 1.23
C ARG A 77 2.73 -4.30 1.55
N THR A 78 1.54 -4.58 1.13
CA THR A 78 0.35 -3.75 1.33
C THR A 78 -0.59 -4.40 2.34
N LEU A 79 -0.72 -3.76 3.49
CA LEU A 79 -1.82 -4.00 4.43
C LEU A 79 -3.18 -3.57 3.84
N SER A 80 -3.19 -3.11 2.60
CA SER A 80 -4.35 -2.61 1.88
C SER A 80 -4.62 -3.50 0.68
N ASP A 81 -5.85 -3.96 0.55
CA ASP A 81 -6.33 -4.73 -0.60
C ASP A 81 -6.50 -3.88 -1.87
N VAL A 82 -6.16 -2.59 -1.80
CA VAL A 82 -6.29 -1.66 -2.91
C VAL A 82 -5.03 -1.69 -3.78
N ASP A 83 -5.18 -2.25 -4.98
CA ASP A 83 -4.11 -2.35 -5.97
C ASP A 83 -4.01 -1.05 -6.78
N LEU A 84 -3.17 -0.13 -6.33
CA LEU A 84 -2.87 1.14 -7.01
C LEU A 84 -1.61 0.98 -7.87
N VAL A 85 -1.80 0.45 -9.07
CA VAL A 85 -0.73 0.19 -10.06
C VAL A 85 -1.15 0.74 -11.42
N GLY A 86 -0.32 1.56 -12.04
CA GLY A 86 -0.60 2.08 -13.37
C GLY A 86 -0.01 3.45 -13.64
N THR A 87 -0.55 4.10 -14.66
CA THR A 87 -0.21 5.48 -15.00
C THR A 87 -0.76 6.46 -13.95
N PRO A 88 -0.17 7.66 -13.84
CA PRO A 88 -0.69 8.68 -12.93
C PRO A 88 -2.20 8.92 -13.07
N ASP A 89 -2.71 8.98 -14.31
CA ASP A 89 -4.13 9.17 -14.58
C ASP A 89 -4.99 7.99 -14.11
N ALA A 90 -4.54 6.76 -14.36
CA ALA A 90 -5.25 5.55 -13.94
C ALA A 90 -5.30 5.43 -12.41
N VAL A 91 -4.16 5.68 -11.76
CA VAL A 91 -4.07 5.63 -10.29
C VAL A 91 -4.89 6.75 -9.65
N ALA A 92 -4.81 7.99 -10.18
CA ALA A 92 -5.56 9.13 -9.66
C ALA A 92 -7.08 8.90 -9.72
N ARG A 93 -7.59 8.41 -10.84
CA ARG A 93 -9.03 8.07 -10.97
C ARG A 93 -9.44 7.00 -9.98
N LYS A 94 -8.69 5.91 -9.89
CA LYS A 94 -8.98 4.84 -8.94
C LYS A 94 -8.97 5.32 -7.49
N MET A 95 -8.06 6.22 -7.13
CA MET A 95 -8.06 6.85 -5.80
C MET A 95 -9.32 7.70 -5.58
N SER A 96 -9.73 8.49 -6.58
CA SER A 96 -10.96 9.29 -6.52
C SER A 96 -12.19 8.39 -6.33
N ASP A 97 -12.33 7.36 -7.17
CA ASP A 97 -13.45 6.42 -7.11
C ASP A 97 -13.57 5.74 -5.73
N ILE A 98 -12.42 5.37 -5.13
CA ILE A 98 -12.39 4.77 -3.79
C ILE A 98 -12.90 5.74 -2.73
N ILE A 99 -12.47 6.99 -2.74
CA ILE A 99 -12.94 8.00 -1.79
C ILE A 99 -14.43 8.30 -1.98
N GLU A 100 -14.91 8.33 -3.21
CA GLU A 100 -16.34 8.48 -3.50
C GLU A 100 -17.17 7.30 -2.97
N GLU A 101 -16.66 6.08 -3.06
CA GLU A 101 -17.35 4.86 -2.61
C GLU A 101 -17.31 4.68 -1.09
N VAL A 102 -16.15 4.86 -0.48
CA VAL A 102 -15.93 4.51 0.95
C VAL A 102 -16.02 5.73 1.85
N GLY A 103 -15.87 6.92 1.31
CA GLY A 103 -15.71 8.15 2.08
C GLY A 103 -14.28 8.29 2.64
N GLY A 104 -14.08 9.33 3.45
CA GLY A 104 -12.81 9.62 4.11
C GLY A 104 -12.10 10.83 3.53
N ASP A 105 -11.01 11.26 4.19
CA ASP A 105 -10.33 12.52 3.92
C ASP A 105 -9.05 12.36 3.09
N GLY A 106 -8.69 11.12 2.70
CA GLY A 106 -7.52 10.88 1.89
C GLY A 106 -6.87 9.50 2.06
N PHE A 107 -5.63 9.40 1.61
CA PHE A 107 -4.84 8.17 1.64
C PHE A 107 -3.57 8.34 2.48
N LEU A 108 -3.29 7.35 3.30
CA LEU A 108 -1.96 7.17 3.87
C LEU A 108 -1.13 6.32 2.92
N ILE A 109 -0.10 6.93 2.32
CA ILE A 109 0.82 6.22 1.45
C ILE A 109 1.96 5.66 2.31
N ALA A 110 1.99 4.34 2.45
CA ALA A 110 3.04 3.63 3.14
C ALA A 110 3.85 2.79 2.15
N ASP A 111 5.14 3.02 2.06
CA ASP A 111 6.06 2.18 1.32
C ASP A 111 7.32 1.97 2.17
N PRO A 112 7.79 0.73 2.37
CA PRO A 112 8.99 0.45 3.14
C PRO A 112 10.27 0.97 2.45
N GLU A 113 10.21 1.26 1.15
CA GLU A 113 11.33 1.73 0.35
C GLU A 113 11.06 3.15 -0.18
N LEU A 114 11.14 4.14 0.70
CA LEU A 114 11.04 5.55 0.32
C LEU A 114 12.31 5.99 -0.45
N THR A 115 12.41 5.59 -1.71
CA THR A 115 13.47 6.04 -2.59
C THR A 115 13.15 7.42 -3.17
N ARG A 116 14.18 8.16 -3.60
CA ARG A 116 14.00 9.44 -4.31
C ARG A 116 13.10 9.27 -5.54
N ARG A 117 13.30 8.18 -6.29
CA ARG A 117 12.47 7.86 -7.47
C ARG A 117 11.00 7.71 -7.08
N TYR A 118 10.70 6.96 -6.03
CA TYR A 118 9.33 6.75 -5.56
C TYR A 118 8.65 8.06 -5.15
N ILE A 119 9.40 8.94 -4.45
CA ILE A 119 8.89 10.26 -4.06
C ILE A 119 8.61 11.12 -5.29
N SER A 120 9.51 11.17 -6.29
CA SER A 120 9.28 11.92 -7.54
C SER A 120 8.11 11.37 -8.35
N GLU A 121 7.96 10.06 -8.45
CA GLU A 121 6.81 9.44 -9.14
C GLU A 121 5.47 9.89 -8.54
N ILE A 122 5.42 10.09 -7.22
CA ILE A 122 4.23 10.61 -6.55
C ILE A 122 4.14 12.12 -6.70
N ALA A 123 5.17 12.86 -6.29
CA ALA A 123 5.13 14.32 -6.20
C ALA A 123 5.05 15.00 -7.58
N ASP A 124 5.80 14.50 -8.54
CA ASP A 124 5.91 15.10 -9.87
C ASP A 124 4.99 14.41 -10.91
N GLY A 125 4.61 13.16 -10.65
CA GLY A 125 3.73 12.37 -11.53
C GLY A 125 2.27 12.37 -11.07
N LEU A 126 1.98 11.81 -9.92
CA LEU A 126 0.60 11.58 -9.46
C LEU A 126 -0.07 12.86 -8.92
N VAL A 127 0.61 13.61 -8.07
CA VAL A 127 0.02 14.79 -7.41
C VAL A 127 -0.51 15.84 -8.40
N PRO A 128 0.21 16.19 -9.48
CA PRO A 128 -0.33 17.14 -10.49
C PRO A 128 -1.62 16.67 -11.14
N VAL A 129 -1.78 15.35 -11.34
CA VAL A 129 -3.02 14.78 -11.91
C VAL A 129 -4.17 14.89 -10.91
N LEU A 130 -3.93 14.55 -9.63
CA LEU A 130 -4.92 14.71 -8.56
C LEU A 130 -5.33 16.19 -8.39
N GLN A 131 -4.37 17.12 -8.49
CA GLN A 131 -4.65 18.55 -8.44
C GLN A 131 -5.49 19.04 -9.65
N LYS A 132 -5.23 18.49 -10.84
CA LYS A 132 -6.03 18.77 -12.05
C LYS A 132 -7.45 18.22 -11.91
N LEU A 133 -7.64 17.07 -11.29
CA LEU A 133 -8.95 16.51 -10.97
C LEU A 133 -9.67 17.30 -9.86
N GLY A 134 -8.98 18.14 -9.11
CA GLY A 134 -9.55 18.92 -8.01
C GLY A 134 -9.80 18.15 -6.73
N VAL A 135 -9.19 16.95 -6.61
CA VAL A 135 -9.37 16.06 -5.46
C VAL A 135 -8.27 16.17 -4.39
N VAL A 136 -7.27 17.02 -4.64
CA VAL A 136 -6.26 17.41 -3.67
C VAL A 136 -5.97 18.89 -3.76
N ARG A 137 -5.52 19.48 -2.66
CA ARG A 137 -5.19 20.91 -2.59
C ARG A 137 -4.06 21.28 -3.55
N LYS A 138 -4.12 22.51 -4.05
CA LYS A 138 -3.11 23.06 -4.99
C LYS A 138 -2.04 23.87 -4.27
N HIS A 139 -2.37 24.46 -3.13
CA HIS A 139 -1.49 25.30 -2.32
C HIS A 139 -1.92 25.30 -0.87
N TYR A 140 -1.06 25.80 0.00
CA TYR A 140 -1.33 26.00 1.43
C TYR A 140 -1.54 27.48 1.66
N GLU A 141 -2.71 27.86 2.22
CA GLU A 141 -3.11 29.26 2.41
C GLU A 141 -2.82 29.77 3.81
N HIS A 142 -2.67 28.84 4.79
CA HIS A 142 -2.52 29.18 6.18
C HIS A 142 -1.11 28.89 6.70
N VAL A 143 -0.65 29.71 7.66
CA VAL A 143 0.65 29.53 8.32
C VAL A 143 0.66 28.27 9.21
N MET A 144 -0.46 27.99 9.88
CA MET A 144 -0.56 26.86 10.78
C MET A 144 -1.02 25.61 10.04
N LEU A 145 -0.38 24.46 10.33
CA LEU A 145 -0.75 23.17 9.76
C LEU A 145 -2.22 22.83 10.03
N ARG A 146 -2.68 23.05 11.25
CA ARG A 146 -4.07 22.80 11.66
C ARG A 146 -5.06 23.49 10.72
N ASP A 147 -4.85 24.78 10.46
CA ASP A 147 -5.78 25.57 9.67
C ASP A 147 -5.78 25.11 8.19
N ASN A 148 -4.61 24.72 7.69
CA ASN A 148 -4.52 24.08 6.37
C ASN A 148 -5.24 22.72 6.32
N LEU A 149 -5.19 21.92 7.38
CA LEU A 149 -5.90 20.64 7.41
C LEU A 149 -7.42 20.80 7.43
N LEU A 150 -7.92 21.86 8.10
CA LEU A 150 -9.35 22.14 8.23
C LEU A 150 -9.94 22.92 7.05
N ALA A 151 -9.10 23.52 6.20
CA ALA A 151 -9.53 24.31 5.04
C ALA A 151 -9.77 23.51 3.76
N PHE A 152 -9.84 22.17 3.85
CA PHE A 152 -10.04 21.29 2.69
C PHE A 152 -11.47 20.81 2.62
#